data_c508c36a230777aa8644b980f7a5f8de
#
_entry.id   c508c36a230777aa8644b980f7a5f8de
#
_cell.length_a   1.000
_cell.length_b   1.000
_cell.length_c   1.000
_cell.angle_alpha   90.00
_cell.angle_beta   90.00
_cell.angle_gamma   90.00
#
_symmetry.space_group_name_H-M   'P 1'
#
loop_
_entity.id
_entity.type
_entity.pdbx_description
1 polymer ?
#
loop_
_entity_poly.entity_id
_entity_poly.type
_entity_poly.pdbx_seq_one_letter_code
_entity_poly.pdbx_strand_id
1 'polypeptide(L)'
;MKQGILIFKSVVVGACLTLLTACSLNIPPQDQFSDPDAITNVSNARSLLASAYSSYPHQEYEFSLLGNDFVPTSLSIKDISSLNLYNWNDKEINKLAPSLWQDYYNVIAQCDGLLERMNGVKAENENEEKEKIVIAAEAKTLKALCYLQLLRIFAPAYDVNPDAPGVILKSELGIEDKQRSSIRECVAKIKELLTDAASVEHSSDRNGWLSQEATQYLLADLALYSNDYQGAIDAGNKVLSKSNDIYFTSEGLNSLWSKNSYSGRIFAFNNNSSYYAGIQYSSQEGDYFMVNPQLSFVGSDLRKASFVYPFMMNGSNRELLGKYNRCNKQNQSTSYINTMRYAGACFIVAEAYCRKGDTEAARRLINHYWHCIGVAEAPSTISNQELLNLILTDKQREFVGEGVNFFDLKRTHAAALKRQSQWGNSTTTSVASDDYRWTFPIPVSEYRFNKVEQNPGWPSN
;
A
#
# COMPACT_ATOMS: atom_id res chain seq x y z
N MET A 1 -80.34 -2.72 6.89
CA MET A 1 -79.06 -3.35 6.51
C MET A 1 -78.31 -2.72 5.32
N LYS A 2 -78.99 -2.04 4.37
CA LYS A 2 -78.31 -1.43 3.21
C LYS A 2 -77.63 -0.08 3.47
N GLN A 3 -78.06 0.70 4.47
CA GLN A 3 -77.41 2.00 4.77
C GLN A 3 -76.11 1.88 5.58
N GLY A 4 -75.98 0.87 6.46
CA GLY A 4 -74.75 0.64 7.23
C GLY A 4 -73.55 0.18 6.40
N ILE A 5 -73.81 -0.49 5.30
CA ILE A 5 -72.76 -1.00 4.39
C ILE A 5 -72.14 0.13 3.52
N LEU A 6 -72.94 1.16 3.20
CA LEU A 6 -72.43 2.33 2.45
C LEU A 6 -71.52 3.22 3.28
N ILE A 7 -71.86 3.43 4.56
CA ILE A 7 -71.06 4.23 5.48
C ILE A 7 -69.71 3.55 5.81
N PHE A 8 -69.71 2.21 5.94
CA PHE A 8 -68.49 1.45 6.19
C PHE A 8 -67.52 1.45 4.98
N LYS A 9 -68.10 1.37 3.73
CA LYS A 9 -67.29 1.48 2.52
C LYS A 9 -66.70 2.88 2.31
N SER A 10 -67.40 3.93 2.68
CA SER A 10 -66.92 5.30 2.57
C SER A 10 -65.83 5.61 3.61
N VAL A 11 -65.91 5.04 4.80
CA VAL A 11 -64.87 5.20 5.85
C VAL A 11 -63.62 4.41 5.51
N VAL A 12 -63.70 3.23 4.93
CA VAL A 12 -62.58 2.42 4.48
C VAL A 12 -61.85 3.07 3.31
N VAL A 13 -62.58 3.66 2.35
CA VAL A 13 -61.97 4.38 1.22
C VAL A 13 -61.33 5.69 1.67
N GLY A 14 -61.92 6.40 2.64
CA GLY A 14 -61.33 7.60 3.24
C GLY A 14 -60.05 7.28 4.05
N ALA A 15 -60.02 6.16 4.79
CA ALA A 15 -58.85 5.72 5.56
C ALA A 15 -57.71 5.20 4.65
N CYS A 16 -58.00 4.62 3.47
CA CYS A 16 -56.99 4.24 2.52
C CYS A 16 -56.40 5.39 1.71
N LEU A 17 -57.10 6.52 1.56
CA LEU A 17 -56.56 7.70 0.87
C LEU A 17 -55.66 8.58 1.75
N THR A 18 -55.78 8.47 3.06
CA THR A 18 -54.88 9.19 4.01
C THR A 18 -53.57 8.45 4.29
N LEU A 19 -53.41 7.22 3.82
CA LEU A 19 -52.17 6.42 3.96
C LEU A 19 -51.22 6.54 2.77
N LEU A 20 -51.50 7.37 1.80
CA LEU A 20 -50.63 7.60 0.63
C LEU A 20 -49.77 8.88 0.73
N THR A 21 -49.80 9.58 1.86
CA THR A 21 -48.71 10.49 2.19
C THR A 21 -47.59 9.73 2.91
N ALA A 22 -47.16 8.62 2.32
CA ALA A 22 -45.92 7.99 2.70
C ALA A 22 -44.81 8.99 2.39
N CYS A 23 -44.19 9.47 3.42
CA CYS A 23 -42.89 10.11 3.38
C CYS A 23 -42.07 9.51 2.25
N SER A 24 -41.65 10.33 1.31
CA SER A 24 -40.44 10.01 0.57
C SER A 24 -39.32 9.97 1.60
N LEU A 25 -39.07 8.79 2.15
CA LEU A 25 -37.84 8.53 2.90
C LEU A 25 -36.72 8.56 1.86
N ASN A 26 -36.36 9.74 1.41
CA ASN A 26 -35.06 10.01 0.84
C ASN A 26 -34.07 10.04 2.03
N ILE A 27 -33.91 8.88 2.68
CA ILE A 27 -32.74 8.65 3.51
C ILE A 27 -31.70 8.18 2.51
N PRO A 28 -30.71 9.02 2.14
CA PRO A 28 -29.56 8.52 1.40
C PRO A 28 -28.95 7.40 2.25
N PRO A 29 -28.42 6.34 1.65
CA PRO A 29 -27.68 5.33 2.40
C PRO A 29 -26.66 6.04 3.27
N GLN A 30 -26.64 5.75 4.58
CA GLN A 30 -25.74 6.41 5.54
C GLN A 30 -24.25 6.29 5.19
N ASP A 31 -23.93 5.46 4.21
CA ASP A 31 -22.58 5.15 3.76
C ASP A 31 -22.16 5.88 2.46
N GLN A 32 -23.01 6.73 1.90
CA GLN A 32 -22.67 7.52 0.72
C GLN A 32 -22.94 9.00 0.98
N PHE A 33 -21.88 9.78 1.06
CA PHE A 33 -21.94 11.25 0.99
C PHE A 33 -22.31 11.68 -0.45
N SER A 34 -23.53 11.33 -0.88
CA SER A 34 -24.04 11.68 -2.21
C SER A 34 -24.63 13.10 -2.25
N ASP A 35 -24.84 13.72 -1.09
CA ASP A 35 -25.35 15.08 -1.00
C ASP A 35 -24.20 16.09 -1.03
N PRO A 36 -24.18 17.04 -2.00
CA PRO A 36 -23.22 18.14 -2.02
C PRO A 36 -23.19 18.95 -0.71
N ASP A 37 -24.30 18.99 0.02
CA ASP A 37 -24.44 19.74 1.27
C ASP A 37 -23.97 18.95 2.51
N ALA A 38 -23.53 17.70 2.36
CA ALA A 38 -23.11 16.85 3.49
C ALA A 38 -21.81 17.31 4.15
N ILE A 39 -20.94 18.06 3.45
CA ILE A 39 -19.63 18.52 3.93
C ILE A 39 -19.67 20.03 4.09
N THR A 40 -20.22 20.51 5.20
CA THR A 40 -20.39 21.94 5.46
C THR A 40 -19.43 22.52 6.48
N ASN A 41 -18.76 21.66 7.26
CA ASN A 41 -17.83 22.05 8.32
C ASN A 41 -16.57 21.16 8.34
N VAL A 42 -15.56 21.59 9.09
CA VAL A 42 -14.25 20.92 9.18
C VAL A 42 -14.33 19.51 9.76
N SER A 43 -15.22 19.29 10.74
CA SER A 43 -15.42 17.96 11.33
C SER A 43 -15.95 16.94 10.31
N ASN A 44 -16.92 17.36 9.48
CA ASN A 44 -17.45 16.50 8.41
C ASN A 44 -16.40 16.20 7.35
N ALA A 45 -15.57 17.20 6.97
CA ALA A 45 -14.47 17.02 6.07
C ALA A 45 -13.42 16.02 6.60
N ARG A 46 -13.08 16.12 7.89
CA ARG A 46 -12.18 15.18 8.57
C ARG A 46 -12.76 13.76 8.61
N SER A 47 -14.05 13.63 8.84
CA SER A 47 -14.76 12.34 8.87
C SER A 47 -14.77 11.65 7.49
N LEU A 48 -15.00 12.42 6.42
CA LEU A 48 -14.92 11.88 5.06
C LEU A 48 -13.50 11.43 4.72
N LEU A 49 -12.49 12.22 5.09
CA LEU A 49 -11.11 11.82 4.91
C LEU A 49 -10.79 10.53 5.68
N ALA A 50 -11.26 10.40 6.93
CA ALA A 50 -11.10 9.17 7.72
C ALA A 50 -11.74 7.94 7.02
N SER A 51 -12.90 8.12 6.38
CA SER A 51 -13.53 7.08 5.57
C SER A 51 -12.64 6.67 4.38
N ALA A 52 -12.02 7.64 3.69
CA ALA A 52 -11.10 7.36 2.59
C ALA A 52 -9.88 6.54 3.06
N TYR A 53 -9.31 6.88 4.23
CA TYR A 53 -8.23 6.08 4.83
C TYR A 53 -8.68 4.65 5.15
N SER A 54 -9.89 4.49 5.69
CA SER A 54 -10.43 3.16 6.02
C SER A 54 -10.76 2.31 4.81
N SER A 55 -10.95 2.94 3.66
CA SER A 55 -11.23 2.28 2.37
C SER A 55 -9.97 1.90 1.62
N TYR A 56 -8.78 2.29 2.09
CA TYR A 56 -7.52 1.96 1.42
C TYR A 56 -7.29 0.45 1.41
N PRO A 57 -7.04 -0.17 0.24
CA PRO A 57 -6.86 -1.62 0.15
C PRO A 57 -5.52 -2.07 0.72
N HIS A 58 -5.53 -3.24 1.34
CA HIS A 58 -4.37 -3.88 1.92
C HIS A 58 -4.13 -5.22 1.24
N GLN A 59 -3.02 -5.34 0.51
CA GLN A 59 -2.64 -6.51 -0.28
C GLN A 59 -1.16 -6.88 -0.05
N GLU A 60 -0.63 -6.54 1.13
CA GLU A 60 0.77 -6.75 1.48
C GLU A 60 1.14 -8.23 1.45
N TYR A 61 0.21 -9.11 1.83
CA TYR A 61 0.41 -10.55 1.79
C TYR A 61 0.50 -11.09 0.36
N GLU A 62 -0.45 -10.72 -0.49
CA GLU A 62 -0.51 -11.15 -1.88
C GLU A 62 0.73 -10.70 -2.65
N PHE A 63 1.16 -9.45 -2.48
CA PHE A 63 2.38 -8.96 -3.10
C PHE A 63 3.65 -9.57 -2.48
N SER A 64 3.63 -9.97 -1.21
CA SER A 64 4.74 -10.72 -0.61
C SER A 64 4.85 -12.14 -1.16
N LEU A 65 3.72 -12.81 -1.46
CA LEU A 65 3.72 -14.10 -2.15
C LEU A 65 4.31 -13.98 -3.57
N LEU A 66 3.93 -12.96 -4.32
CA LEU A 66 4.47 -12.67 -5.65
C LEU A 66 5.93 -12.20 -5.58
N GLY A 67 6.31 -11.49 -4.52
CA GLY A 67 7.55 -10.75 -4.36
C GLY A 67 8.76 -11.54 -3.87
N ASN A 68 8.74 -12.86 -3.84
CA ASN A 68 9.84 -13.71 -3.37
C ASN A 68 10.14 -13.67 -1.85
N ASP A 69 9.20 -13.14 -1.05
CA ASP A 69 9.37 -13.08 0.41
C ASP A 69 9.24 -14.44 1.07
N PHE A 70 8.45 -15.32 0.48
CA PHE A 70 8.06 -16.59 1.04
C PHE A 70 8.40 -17.77 0.15
N VAL A 71 8.48 -18.95 0.78
CA VAL A 71 8.47 -20.25 0.11
C VAL A 71 7.45 -21.16 0.79
N PRO A 72 6.84 -22.12 0.05
CA PRO A 72 5.81 -22.99 0.60
C PRO A 72 6.37 -23.96 1.64
N THR A 73 5.52 -24.35 2.60
CA THR A 73 5.74 -25.46 3.53
C THR A 73 4.95 -26.69 3.10
N SER A 74 5.07 -27.79 3.85
CA SER A 74 4.23 -28.97 3.63
C SER A 74 2.72 -28.73 3.83
N LEU A 75 2.35 -27.61 4.47
CA LEU A 75 0.96 -27.22 4.73
C LEU A 75 0.39 -26.30 3.66
N SER A 76 1.18 -25.82 2.70
CA SER A 76 0.74 -24.85 1.68
C SER A 76 -0.43 -25.35 0.83
N ILE A 77 -0.59 -26.67 0.70
CA ILE A 77 -1.73 -27.28 0.00
C ILE A 77 -3.08 -27.02 0.68
N LYS A 78 -3.10 -26.58 1.94
CA LYS A 78 -4.33 -26.20 2.66
C LYS A 78 -4.86 -24.84 2.22
N ASP A 79 -4.01 -24.00 1.62
CA ASP A 79 -4.38 -22.71 1.04
C ASP A 79 -3.98 -22.69 -0.44
N ILE A 80 -4.81 -23.33 -1.24
CA ILE A 80 -4.54 -23.51 -2.66
C ILE A 80 -4.56 -22.17 -3.43
N SER A 81 -5.33 -21.17 -2.98
CA SER A 81 -5.38 -19.86 -3.62
C SER A 81 -4.05 -19.12 -3.44
N SER A 82 -3.53 -19.06 -2.22
CA SER A 82 -2.21 -18.47 -1.95
C SER A 82 -1.08 -19.24 -2.64
N LEU A 83 -1.17 -20.58 -2.72
CA LEU A 83 -0.18 -21.38 -3.44
C LEU A 83 -0.20 -21.13 -4.95
N ASN A 84 -1.38 -20.97 -5.54
CA ASN A 84 -1.54 -20.61 -6.94
C ASN A 84 -1.01 -19.20 -7.21
N LEU A 85 -1.29 -18.25 -6.34
CA LEU A 85 -0.76 -16.89 -6.45
C LEU A 85 0.77 -16.88 -6.33
N TYR A 86 1.34 -17.59 -5.34
CA TYR A 86 2.78 -17.78 -5.21
C TYR A 86 3.41 -18.35 -6.49
N ASN A 87 2.74 -19.26 -7.18
CA ASN A 87 3.17 -19.83 -8.45
C ASN A 87 2.82 -18.96 -9.67
N TRP A 88 2.35 -17.73 -9.46
CA TRP A 88 2.00 -16.78 -10.52
C TRP A 88 0.94 -17.32 -11.49
N ASN A 89 -0.08 -17.97 -10.96
CA ASN A 89 -1.18 -18.49 -11.77
C ASN A 89 -2.04 -17.34 -12.31
N ASP A 90 -2.24 -17.30 -13.61
CA ASP A 90 -2.98 -16.23 -14.31
C ASP A 90 -4.40 -16.04 -13.76
N LYS A 91 -5.08 -17.13 -13.39
CA LYS A 91 -6.45 -17.05 -12.85
C LYS A 91 -6.49 -16.33 -11.50
N GLU A 92 -5.49 -16.57 -10.63
CA GLU A 92 -5.44 -15.91 -9.32
C GLU A 92 -5.08 -14.42 -9.47
N ILE A 93 -4.16 -14.08 -10.37
CA ILE A 93 -3.84 -12.67 -10.67
C ILE A 93 -5.06 -11.96 -11.27
N ASN A 94 -5.75 -12.60 -12.24
CA ASN A 94 -7.00 -12.08 -12.81
C ASN A 94 -8.11 -11.89 -11.79
N LYS A 95 -8.15 -12.73 -10.75
CA LYS A 95 -9.12 -12.61 -9.65
C LYS A 95 -8.80 -11.45 -8.70
N LEU A 96 -7.51 -11.16 -8.50
CA LEU A 96 -7.06 -10.08 -7.63
C LEU A 96 -7.17 -8.70 -8.28
N ALA A 97 -6.94 -8.60 -9.58
CA ALA A 97 -6.86 -7.33 -10.30
C ALA A 97 -8.12 -6.43 -10.21
N PRO A 98 -9.37 -6.95 -10.34
CA PRO A 98 -10.57 -6.10 -10.27
C PRO A 98 -10.77 -5.40 -8.93
N SER A 99 -10.57 -6.10 -7.82
CA SER A 99 -10.72 -5.50 -6.48
C SER A 99 -9.67 -4.41 -6.26
N LEU A 100 -8.39 -4.67 -6.58
CA LEU A 100 -7.32 -3.66 -6.47
C LEU A 100 -7.62 -2.41 -7.29
N TRP A 101 -8.05 -2.58 -8.53
CA TRP A 101 -8.41 -1.45 -9.39
C TRP A 101 -9.56 -0.64 -8.79
N GLN A 102 -10.66 -1.32 -8.46
CA GLN A 102 -11.86 -0.69 -7.92
C GLN A 102 -11.58 0.00 -6.58
N ASP A 103 -10.90 -0.65 -5.66
CA ASP A 103 -10.70 -0.15 -4.30
C ASP A 103 -9.82 1.10 -4.30
N TYR A 104 -8.72 1.12 -5.07
CA TYR A 104 -7.91 2.34 -5.20
C TYR A 104 -8.68 3.49 -5.85
N TYR A 105 -9.47 3.23 -6.91
CA TYR A 105 -10.28 4.28 -7.53
C TYR A 105 -11.42 4.77 -6.62
N ASN A 106 -11.96 3.92 -5.75
CA ASN A 106 -12.91 4.33 -4.72
C ASN A 106 -12.30 5.34 -3.74
N VAL A 107 -11.06 5.09 -3.29
CA VAL A 107 -10.34 6.05 -2.43
C VAL A 107 -10.06 7.36 -3.18
N ILE A 108 -9.64 7.28 -4.44
CA ILE A 108 -9.42 8.46 -5.29
C ILE A 108 -10.72 9.27 -5.42
N ALA A 109 -11.86 8.62 -5.67
CA ALA A 109 -13.15 9.30 -5.78
C ALA A 109 -13.58 9.98 -4.48
N GLN A 110 -13.33 9.36 -3.31
CA GLN A 110 -13.58 9.98 -2.01
C GLN A 110 -12.68 11.21 -1.79
N CYS A 111 -11.39 11.12 -2.15
CA CYS A 111 -10.48 12.27 -2.08
C CYS A 111 -10.90 13.40 -3.03
N ASP A 112 -11.32 13.08 -4.26
CA ASP A 112 -11.80 14.08 -5.22
C ASP A 112 -13.07 14.75 -4.73
N GLY A 113 -14.03 13.98 -4.23
CA GLY A 113 -15.26 14.49 -3.64
C GLY A 113 -15.02 15.42 -2.44
N LEU A 114 -14.01 15.11 -1.62
CA LEU A 114 -13.60 15.99 -0.54
C LEU A 114 -12.95 17.28 -1.07
N LEU A 115 -11.96 17.17 -1.93
CA LEU A 115 -11.19 18.30 -2.46
C LEU A 115 -12.06 19.31 -3.21
N GLU A 116 -13.02 18.84 -4.00
CA GLU A 116 -13.97 19.69 -4.73
C GLU A 116 -14.84 20.52 -3.78
N ARG A 117 -15.24 19.93 -2.66
CA ARG A 117 -16.13 20.57 -1.68
C ARG A 117 -15.41 21.43 -0.64
N MET A 118 -14.08 21.35 -0.54
CA MET A 118 -13.31 22.09 0.48
C MET A 118 -13.55 23.61 0.46
N ASN A 119 -13.83 24.20 -0.69
CA ASN A 119 -14.14 25.64 -0.77
C ASN A 119 -15.45 26.02 -0.06
N GLY A 120 -16.41 25.08 0.02
CA GLY A 120 -17.70 25.27 0.73
C GLY A 120 -17.64 24.97 2.22
N VAL A 121 -16.56 24.35 2.71
CA VAL A 121 -16.38 24.02 4.13
C VAL A 121 -16.17 25.30 4.94
N LYS A 122 -17.03 25.52 5.93
CA LYS A 122 -16.94 26.65 6.85
C LYS A 122 -16.04 26.31 8.02
N ALA A 123 -15.11 27.18 8.33
CA ALA A 123 -14.33 27.17 9.55
C ALA A 123 -14.87 28.23 10.53
N GLU A 124 -14.96 27.88 11.79
CA GLU A 124 -15.48 28.77 12.84
C GLU A 124 -14.37 29.62 13.48
N ASN A 125 -13.11 29.23 13.28
CA ASN A 125 -11.96 29.90 13.87
C ASN A 125 -10.68 29.62 13.07
N GLU A 126 -9.59 30.31 13.42
CA GLU A 126 -8.29 30.20 12.75
C GLU A 126 -7.70 28.77 12.79
N ASN A 127 -7.94 28.02 13.85
CA ASN A 127 -7.43 26.64 13.94
C ASN A 127 -8.16 25.72 12.95
N GLU A 128 -9.45 25.92 12.75
CA GLU A 128 -10.21 25.20 11.75
C GLU A 128 -9.82 25.59 10.32
N GLU A 129 -9.48 26.85 10.05
CA GLU A 129 -8.92 27.24 8.73
C GLU A 129 -7.59 26.51 8.46
N LYS A 130 -6.72 26.41 9.46
CA LYS A 130 -5.47 25.61 9.33
C LYS A 130 -5.78 24.14 9.11
N GLU A 131 -6.73 23.58 9.85
CA GLU A 131 -7.16 22.18 9.72
C GLU A 131 -7.72 21.88 8.32
N LYS A 132 -8.49 22.79 7.71
CA LYS A 132 -8.94 22.66 6.31
C LYS A 132 -7.78 22.48 5.33
N ILE A 133 -6.75 23.30 5.48
CA ILE A 133 -5.56 23.25 4.63
C ILE A 133 -4.84 21.92 4.80
N VAL A 134 -4.71 21.44 6.05
CA VAL A 134 -4.12 20.14 6.37
C VAL A 134 -4.94 18.99 5.79
N ILE A 135 -6.27 19.00 5.95
CA ILE A 135 -7.17 17.99 5.37
C ILE A 135 -6.99 17.89 3.86
N ALA A 136 -6.89 19.03 3.17
CA ALA A 136 -6.68 19.04 1.73
C ALA A 136 -5.31 18.50 1.33
N ALA A 137 -4.26 18.81 2.08
CA ALA A 137 -2.92 18.26 1.84
C ALA A 137 -2.87 16.74 2.05
N GLU A 138 -3.48 16.24 3.12
CA GLU A 138 -3.59 14.82 3.40
C GLU A 138 -4.40 14.08 2.31
N ALA A 139 -5.52 14.65 1.85
CA ALA A 139 -6.33 14.06 0.78
C ALA A 139 -5.56 13.98 -0.54
N LYS A 140 -4.79 15.02 -0.90
CA LYS A 140 -3.90 15.01 -2.08
C LYS A 140 -2.82 13.94 -1.95
N THR A 141 -2.23 13.79 -0.76
CA THR A 141 -1.20 12.78 -0.50
C THR A 141 -1.77 11.37 -0.61
N LEU A 142 -2.95 11.11 -0.04
CA LEU A 142 -3.63 9.81 -0.11
C LEU A 142 -4.03 9.47 -1.56
N LYS A 143 -4.57 10.45 -2.31
CA LYS A 143 -4.88 10.30 -3.74
C LYS A 143 -3.62 9.97 -4.56
N ALA A 144 -2.52 10.67 -4.30
CA ALA A 144 -1.23 10.42 -4.95
C ALA A 144 -0.68 9.02 -4.65
N LEU A 145 -0.79 8.55 -3.39
CA LEU A 145 -0.43 7.19 -3.00
C LEU A 145 -1.25 6.14 -3.78
N CYS A 146 -2.57 6.34 -3.91
CA CYS A 146 -3.42 5.44 -4.67
C CYS A 146 -3.03 5.38 -6.15
N TYR A 147 -2.78 6.53 -6.79
CA TYR A 147 -2.32 6.55 -8.18
C TYR A 147 -0.95 5.87 -8.35
N LEU A 148 -0.03 6.06 -7.41
CA LEU A 148 1.28 5.41 -7.47
C LEU A 148 1.15 3.89 -7.38
N GLN A 149 0.28 3.38 -6.50
CA GLN A 149 0.04 1.94 -6.40
C GLN A 149 -0.64 1.38 -7.65
N LEU A 150 -1.68 2.05 -8.16
CA LEU A 150 -2.31 1.68 -9.42
C LEU A 150 -1.28 1.62 -10.56
N LEU A 151 -0.42 2.62 -10.67
CA LEU A 151 0.60 2.71 -11.70
C LEU A 151 1.60 1.55 -11.59
N ARG A 152 2.08 1.24 -10.38
CA ARG A 152 2.99 0.13 -10.11
C ARG A 152 2.39 -1.24 -10.43
N ILE A 153 1.10 -1.42 -10.19
CA ILE A 153 0.41 -2.68 -10.42
C ILE A 153 0.05 -2.86 -11.89
N PHE A 154 -0.55 -1.85 -12.52
CA PHE A 154 -1.23 -1.96 -13.81
C PHE A 154 -0.46 -1.36 -15.00
N ALA A 155 0.74 -0.86 -14.80
CA ALA A 155 1.59 -0.38 -15.89
C ALA A 155 2.96 -1.07 -15.85
N PRO A 156 3.70 -1.17 -16.97
CA PRO A 156 5.08 -1.64 -16.97
C PRO A 156 6.00 -0.74 -16.12
N ALA A 157 7.22 -1.19 -15.85
CA ALA A 157 8.21 -0.35 -15.17
C ALA A 157 8.52 0.91 -16.00
N TYR A 158 8.79 2.02 -15.30
CA TYR A 158 8.95 3.34 -15.92
C TYR A 158 10.04 3.37 -17.01
N ASP A 159 11.16 2.68 -16.78
CA ASP A 159 12.31 2.65 -17.68
C ASP A 159 12.12 1.80 -18.94
N VAL A 160 11.10 0.92 -18.95
CA VAL A 160 10.76 0.14 -20.14
C VAL A 160 10.21 1.03 -21.25
N ASN A 161 9.19 1.82 -20.92
CA ASN A 161 8.62 2.82 -21.82
C ASN A 161 7.74 3.80 -21.04
N PRO A 162 8.23 4.99 -20.71
CA PRO A 162 7.45 5.98 -19.96
C PRO A 162 6.24 6.54 -20.74
N ASP A 163 6.17 6.35 -22.04
CA ASP A 163 5.05 6.77 -22.88
C ASP A 163 4.01 5.64 -23.10
N ALA A 164 4.25 4.45 -22.55
CA ALA A 164 3.27 3.36 -22.54
C ALA A 164 2.03 3.74 -21.70
N PRO A 165 0.87 3.08 -21.94
CA PRO A 165 -0.34 3.29 -21.15
C PRO A 165 -0.11 3.04 -19.65
N GLY A 166 -0.32 4.07 -18.85
CA GLY A 166 -0.32 4.05 -17.40
C GLY A 166 -1.69 3.67 -16.83
N VAL A 167 -2.35 4.63 -16.15
CA VAL A 167 -3.67 4.46 -15.54
C VAL A 167 -4.60 5.61 -15.93
N ILE A 168 -5.89 5.52 -15.58
CA ILE A 168 -6.86 6.57 -15.87
C ILE A 168 -6.71 7.68 -14.82
N LEU A 169 -6.32 8.87 -15.25
CA LEU A 169 -6.29 10.05 -14.39
C LEU A 169 -7.67 10.70 -14.37
N LYS A 170 -8.40 10.56 -13.26
CA LYS A 170 -9.72 11.18 -13.07
C LYS A 170 -9.61 12.70 -13.04
N SER A 171 -10.51 13.37 -13.76
CA SER A 171 -10.63 14.82 -13.79
C SER A 171 -11.90 15.36 -13.15
N GLU A 172 -12.95 14.53 -13.08
CA GLU A 172 -14.26 14.89 -12.55
C GLU A 172 -14.82 13.78 -11.67
N LEU A 173 -15.79 14.12 -10.82
CA LEU A 173 -16.57 13.14 -10.10
C LEU A 173 -17.51 12.40 -11.06
N GLY A 174 -17.78 11.12 -10.78
CA GLY A 174 -18.69 10.31 -11.57
C GLY A 174 -18.01 9.49 -12.66
N ILE A 175 -18.81 9.08 -13.66
CA ILE A 175 -18.36 8.22 -14.76
C ILE A 175 -17.75 9.08 -15.85
N GLU A 176 -16.51 8.79 -16.21
CA GLU A 176 -15.83 9.41 -17.35
C GLU A 176 -15.46 8.33 -18.38
N ASP A 177 -15.75 8.56 -19.65
CA ASP A 177 -15.20 7.76 -20.75
C ASP A 177 -13.79 8.29 -21.07
N LYS A 178 -12.79 7.69 -20.44
CA LYS A 178 -11.42 8.18 -20.50
C LYS A 178 -10.44 7.07 -20.79
N GLN A 179 -9.47 7.35 -21.63
CA GLN A 179 -8.34 6.44 -21.89
C GLN A 179 -7.33 6.48 -20.75
N ARG A 180 -6.45 5.50 -20.72
CA ARG A 180 -5.28 5.49 -19.84
C ARG A 180 -4.32 6.60 -20.27
N SER A 181 -3.91 7.43 -19.32
CA SER A 181 -2.81 8.38 -19.52
C SER A 181 -1.49 7.63 -19.62
N SER A 182 -0.48 8.22 -20.26
CA SER A 182 0.86 7.64 -20.27
C SER A 182 1.45 7.55 -18.86
N ILE A 183 2.42 6.65 -18.67
CA ILE A 183 3.13 6.52 -17.37
C ILE A 183 3.76 7.86 -16.98
N ARG A 184 4.36 8.58 -17.94
CA ARG A 184 4.94 9.90 -17.76
C ARG A 184 3.93 10.93 -17.25
N GLU A 185 2.74 10.98 -17.84
CA GLU A 185 1.66 11.87 -17.39
C GLU A 185 1.16 11.50 -16.00
N CYS A 186 1.05 10.19 -15.71
CA CYS A 186 0.70 9.71 -14.38
C CYS A 186 1.74 10.15 -13.33
N VAL A 187 3.03 9.97 -13.60
CA VAL A 187 4.12 10.42 -12.72
C VAL A 187 4.07 11.93 -12.51
N ALA A 188 3.85 12.71 -13.58
CA ALA A 188 3.73 14.16 -13.48
C ALA A 188 2.55 14.59 -12.59
N LYS A 189 1.39 13.94 -12.74
CA LYS A 189 0.21 14.22 -11.90
C LYS A 189 0.41 13.84 -10.44
N ILE A 190 1.02 12.70 -10.17
CA ILE A 190 1.35 12.28 -8.80
C ILE A 190 2.35 13.26 -8.17
N LYS A 191 3.38 13.67 -8.92
CA LYS A 191 4.36 14.67 -8.46
C LYS A 191 3.73 16.02 -8.16
N GLU A 192 2.79 16.48 -9.00
CA GLU A 192 2.01 17.71 -8.79
C GLU A 192 1.25 17.64 -7.46
N LEU A 193 0.46 16.60 -7.24
CA LEU A 193 -0.33 16.41 -6.01
C LEU A 193 0.55 16.40 -4.75
N LEU A 194 1.67 15.66 -4.81
CA LEU A 194 2.60 15.58 -3.69
C LEU A 194 3.36 16.88 -3.44
N THR A 195 3.76 17.61 -4.49
CA THR A 195 4.46 18.88 -4.35
C THR A 195 3.56 19.94 -3.72
N ASP A 196 2.31 19.98 -4.16
CA ASP A 196 1.31 20.88 -3.59
C ASP A 196 1.03 20.55 -2.11
N ALA A 197 0.81 19.28 -1.79
CA ALA A 197 0.63 18.83 -0.41
C ALA A 197 1.86 19.09 0.48
N ALA A 198 3.07 18.91 -0.04
CA ALA A 198 4.32 19.14 0.69
C ALA A 198 4.58 20.62 1.01
N SER A 199 3.90 21.56 0.35
CA SER A 199 3.97 22.99 0.65
C SER A 199 3.27 23.35 1.97
N VAL A 200 2.40 22.48 2.46
CA VAL A 200 1.67 22.65 3.72
C VAL A 200 2.47 22.07 4.87
N GLU A 201 2.91 22.91 5.79
CA GLU A 201 3.59 22.45 6.99
C GLU A 201 2.57 21.86 7.97
N HIS A 202 2.68 20.56 8.22
CA HIS A 202 1.89 19.86 9.22
C HIS A 202 2.62 18.63 9.73
N SER A 203 2.45 18.35 11.01
CA SER A 203 2.93 17.13 11.65
C SER A 203 1.75 16.28 12.06
N SER A 204 1.94 14.97 12.09
CA SER A 204 0.95 14.05 12.64
C SER A 204 1.33 13.72 14.07
N ASP A 205 0.72 14.39 15.03
CA ASP A 205 0.73 13.96 16.43
C ASP A 205 -0.16 12.73 16.63
N ARG A 206 -0.93 12.39 15.61
CA ARG A 206 -1.84 11.26 15.55
C ARG A 206 -1.33 10.23 14.57
N ASN A 207 -1.00 9.04 15.04
CA ASN A 207 -0.67 7.93 14.18
C ASN A 207 -1.86 7.62 13.25
N GLY A 208 -1.56 7.26 12.00
CA GLY A 208 -2.55 6.93 11.01
C GLY A 208 -3.01 8.09 10.11
N TRP A 209 -2.40 9.28 10.23
CA TRP A 209 -2.60 10.40 9.31
C TRP A 209 -1.32 10.71 8.53
N LEU A 210 -1.48 11.05 7.25
CA LEU A 210 -0.36 11.42 6.38
C LEU A 210 0.16 12.81 6.75
N SER A 211 1.40 12.87 7.20
CA SER A 211 2.09 14.12 7.52
C SER A 211 2.82 14.68 6.29
N GLN A 212 3.32 15.91 6.41
CA GLN A 212 4.25 16.47 5.42
C GLN A 212 5.46 15.56 5.20
N GLU A 213 5.93 14.89 6.26
CA GLU A 213 7.04 13.94 6.17
C GLU A 213 6.67 12.70 5.34
N ALA A 214 5.46 12.17 5.52
CA ALA A 214 4.93 11.09 4.67
C ALA A 214 4.83 11.52 3.20
N THR A 215 4.45 12.77 2.95
CA THR A 215 4.43 13.35 1.60
C THR A 215 5.83 13.43 0.99
N GLN A 216 6.85 13.84 1.77
CA GLN A 216 8.25 13.85 1.32
C GLN A 216 8.78 12.43 1.06
N TYR A 217 8.40 11.46 1.88
CA TYR A 217 8.71 10.05 1.63
C TYR A 217 8.15 9.59 0.29
N LEU A 218 6.88 9.89 -0.02
CA LEU A 218 6.27 9.54 -1.29
C LEU A 218 6.90 10.26 -2.50
N LEU A 219 7.34 11.51 -2.32
CA LEU A 219 8.11 12.22 -3.35
C LEU A 219 9.43 11.51 -3.65
N ALA A 220 10.14 11.05 -2.61
CA ALA A 220 11.37 10.30 -2.78
C ALA A 220 11.13 8.94 -3.48
N ASP A 221 10.07 8.25 -3.09
CA ASP A 221 9.70 6.95 -3.65
C ASP A 221 9.23 7.06 -5.11
N LEU A 222 8.42 8.07 -5.45
CA LEU A 222 8.04 8.39 -6.82
C LEU A 222 9.24 8.75 -7.70
N ALA A 223 10.16 9.54 -7.16
CA ALA A 223 11.37 9.96 -7.87
C ALA A 223 12.27 8.76 -8.16
N LEU A 224 12.44 7.84 -7.19
CA LEU A 224 13.17 6.58 -7.40
C LEU A 224 12.47 5.71 -8.48
N TYR A 225 11.14 5.58 -8.42
CA TYR A 225 10.33 4.85 -9.39
C TYR A 225 10.51 5.39 -10.82
N SER A 226 10.58 6.72 -10.98
CA SER A 226 10.70 7.39 -12.28
C SER A 226 12.13 7.69 -12.70
N ASN A 227 13.15 7.12 -12.00
CA ASN A 227 14.57 7.32 -12.25
C ASN A 227 15.07 8.77 -12.08
N ASP A 228 14.30 9.62 -11.39
CA ASP A 228 14.73 10.95 -10.93
C ASP A 228 15.56 10.79 -9.64
N TYR A 229 16.78 10.26 -9.79
CA TYR A 229 17.62 9.92 -8.63
C TYR A 229 18.03 11.14 -7.80
N GLN A 230 18.15 12.34 -8.41
CA GLN A 230 18.41 13.55 -7.64
C GLN A 230 17.18 13.93 -6.81
N GLY A 231 15.99 13.90 -7.42
CA GLY A 231 14.74 14.13 -6.68
C GLY A 231 14.54 13.15 -5.52
N ALA A 232 14.92 11.88 -5.71
CA ALA A 232 14.86 10.86 -4.66
C ALA A 232 15.79 11.19 -3.48
N ILE A 233 17.03 11.65 -3.77
CA ILE A 233 17.99 12.09 -2.75
C ILE A 233 17.47 13.32 -2.02
N ASP A 234 17.01 14.34 -2.73
CA ASP A 234 16.58 15.61 -2.16
C ASP A 234 15.37 15.45 -1.23
N ALA A 235 14.34 14.73 -1.69
CA ALA A 235 13.16 14.47 -0.89
C ALA A 235 13.45 13.50 0.28
N GLY A 236 14.21 12.42 0.02
CA GLY A 236 14.56 11.44 1.03
C GLY A 236 15.43 12.02 2.14
N ASN A 237 16.37 12.91 1.84
CA ASN A 237 17.18 13.59 2.85
C ASN A 237 16.34 14.51 3.76
N LYS A 238 15.25 15.11 3.27
CA LYS A 238 14.32 15.86 4.15
C LYS A 238 13.65 14.94 5.18
N VAL A 239 13.34 13.71 4.80
CA VAL A 239 12.85 12.68 5.73
C VAL A 239 13.95 12.29 6.70
N LEU A 240 15.12 11.90 6.20
CA LEU A 240 16.23 11.40 7.01
C LEU A 240 16.75 12.43 8.02
N SER A 241 16.64 13.72 7.73
CA SER A 241 17.02 14.78 8.66
C SER A 241 16.21 14.78 9.97
N LYS A 242 15.07 14.09 9.99
CA LYS A 242 14.21 13.92 11.18
C LYS A 242 14.39 12.54 11.84
N SER A 243 15.18 11.65 11.24
CA SER A 243 15.43 10.33 11.81
C SER A 243 16.35 10.40 13.05
N ASN A 244 16.23 9.35 13.89
CA ASN A 244 17.06 9.18 15.08
C ASN A 244 17.46 7.70 15.19
N ASP A 245 18.70 7.42 15.55
CA ASP A 245 19.25 6.06 15.65
C ASP A 245 18.47 5.15 16.62
N ILE A 246 17.78 5.71 17.59
CA ILE A 246 16.90 4.96 18.50
C ILE A 246 15.80 4.19 17.77
N TYR A 247 15.44 4.60 16.56
CA TYR A 247 14.41 3.93 15.74
C TYR A 247 14.87 2.56 15.22
N PHE A 248 16.17 2.31 15.23
CA PHE A 248 16.77 1.07 14.73
C PHE A 248 17.24 0.13 15.85
N THR A 249 16.88 0.39 17.09
CA THR A 249 17.13 -0.53 18.21
C THR A 249 16.16 -1.70 18.21
N SER A 250 16.51 -2.78 18.93
CA SER A 250 15.60 -3.93 19.08
C SER A 250 14.23 -3.55 19.64
N GLU A 251 14.17 -2.62 20.59
CA GLU A 251 12.90 -2.11 21.13
C GLU A 251 12.14 -1.31 20.09
N GLY A 252 12.83 -0.48 19.31
CA GLY A 252 12.26 0.26 18.20
C GLY A 252 11.66 -0.67 17.17
N LEU A 253 12.41 -1.65 16.69
CA LEU A 253 11.94 -2.64 15.72
C LEU A 253 10.69 -3.41 16.22
N ASN A 254 10.69 -3.84 17.49
CA ASN A 254 9.54 -4.53 18.08
C ASN A 254 8.29 -3.65 18.21
N SER A 255 8.47 -2.33 18.30
CA SER A 255 7.38 -1.37 18.49
C SER A 255 6.71 -0.94 17.20
N LEU A 256 7.34 -1.20 16.03
CA LEU A 256 6.86 -0.75 14.72
C LEU A 256 5.40 -1.13 14.45
N TRP A 257 4.97 -2.31 14.85
CA TRP A 257 3.63 -2.83 14.53
C TRP A 257 2.65 -2.86 15.70
N SER A 258 3.10 -2.62 16.93
CA SER A 258 2.29 -2.84 18.12
C SER A 258 1.99 -1.59 18.94
N LYS A 259 2.86 -0.58 18.98
CA LYS A 259 2.67 0.62 19.81
C LYS A 259 1.93 1.73 19.06
N ASN A 260 0.93 2.32 19.74
CA ASN A 260 0.14 3.42 19.21
C ASN A 260 0.97 4.67 18.89
N SER A 261 1.88 5.01 19.78
CA SER A 261 2.76 6.17 19.61
C SER A 261 4.19 5.67 19.44
N TYR A 262 4.64 5.64 18.21
CA TYR A 262 6.00 5.27 17.89
C TYR A 262 6.56 6.16 16.78
N SER A 263 7.51 7.01 17.14
CA SER A 263 8.10 8.01 16.25
C SER A 263 9.03 7.43 15.17
N GLY A 264 9.37 6.14 15.24
CA GLY A 264 10.11 5.44 14.18
C GLY A 264 9.29 5.16 12.92
N ARG A 265 7.96 5.28 12.98
CA ARG A 265 7.07 5.28 11.83
C ARG A 265 6.93 6.68 11.28
N ILE A 266 6.86 6.77 9.96
CA ILE A 266 6.47 7.98 9.25
C ILE A 266 4.95 7.98 9.05
N PHE A 267 4.42 6.84 8.62
CA PHE A 267 2.98 6.64 8.43
C PHE A 267 2.63 5.15 8.47
N ALA A 268 1.52 4.83 9.11
CA ALA A 268 0.93 3.50 9.07
C ALA A 268 -0.59 3.58 9.07
N PHE A 269 -1.24 2.69 8.33
CA PHE A 269 -2.68 2.48 8.45
C PHE A 269 -2.99 1.70 9.72
N ASN A 270 -4.12 2.04 10.36
CA ASN A 270 -4.63 1.26 11.47
C ASN A 270 -5.12 -0.11 10.98
N ASN A 271 -4.66 -1.17 11.62
CA ASN A 271 -5.15 -2.50 11.32
C ASN A 271 -6.40 -2.80 12.16
N ASN A 272 -7.56 -2.39 11.64
CA ASN A 272 -8.86 -2.67 12.27
C ASN A 272 -9.44 -4.02 11.84
N SER A 273 -8.78 -4.72 10.94
CA SER A 273 -9.25 -5.98 10.38
C SER A 273 -8.42 -7.15 10.84
N SER A 274 -8.95 -8.34 10.66
CA SER A 274 -8.21 -9.60 10.75
C SER A 274 -7.34 -9.88 9.52
N TYR A 275 -6.99 -8.86 8.72
CA TYR A 275 -6.25 -9.01 7.47
C TYR A 275 -5.00 -9.88 7.66
N TYR A 276 -4.18 -9.54 8.66
CA TYR A 276 -3.02 -10.35 8.99
C TYR A 276 -3.33 -11.65 9.75
N ALA A 277 -4.59 -11.93 10.05
CA ALA A 277 -4.93 -13.21 10.65
C ALA A 277 -4.57 -14.41 9.75
N GLY A 278 -4.63 -14.23 8.43
CA GLY A 278 -4.18 -15.22 7.46
C GLY A 278 -2.67 -15.41 7.42
N ILE A 279 -1.90 -14.37 7.77
CA ILE A 279 -0.43 -14.42 7.89
C ILE A 279 -0.02 -14.76 9.32
N GLN A 280 -0.93 -14.60 10.26
CA GLN A 280 -0.71 -14.93 11.64
C GLN A 280 -0.66 -16.44 11.80
N TYR A 281 0.40 -16.88 12.36
CA TYR A 281 0.60 -18.24 12.65
C TYR A 281 -0.45 -18.82 13.64
N SER A 282 -1.07 -19.91 13.28
CA SER A 282 -1.74 -20.79 14.23
C SER A 282 -0.70 -21.59 14.99
N SER A 283 -0.65 -21.47 16.31
CA SER A 283 0.29 -22.21 17.15
C SER A 283 0.18 -23.74 17.03
N GLN A 284 -0.90 -24.25 16.46
CA GLN A 284 -1.17 -25.67 16.31
C GLN A 284 -0.82 -26.20 14.92
N GLU A 285 -0.89 -25.38 13.88
CA GLU A 285 -0.78 -25.83 12.49
C GLU A 285 0.44 -25.28 11.75
N GLY A 286 1.04 -24.21 12.22
CA GLY A 286 2.10 -23.50 11.51
C GLY A 286 1.60 -22.64 10.36
N ASP A 287 2.46 -21.81 9.83
CA ASP A 287 2.16 -21.05 8.61
C ASP A 287 2.23 -21.96 7.39
N TYR A 288 1.42 -21.69 6.39
CA TYR A 288 1.47 -22.38 5.12
C TYR A 288 2.71 -22.00 4.31
N PHE A 289 3.28 -20.85 4.59
CA PHE A 289 4.50 -20.33 3.99
C PHE A 289 5.50 -19.94 5.06
N MET A 290 6.79 -20.09 4.74
CA MET A 290 7.88 -19.60 5.58
C MET A 290 8.64 -18.50 4.85
N VAL A 291 9.41 -17.70 5.58
CA VAL A 291 10.31 -16.70 4.98
C VAL A 291 11.29 -17.41 4.06
N ASN A 292 11.52 -16.82 2.90
CA ASN A 292 12.46 -17.34 1.92
C ASN A 292 13.87 -17.46 2.54
N PRO A 293 14.47 -18.65 2.58
CA PRO A 293 15.80 -18.82 3.17
C PRO A 293 16.90 -17.94 2.57
N GLN A 294 16.72 -17.43 1.35
CA GLN A 294 17.63 -16.48 0.73
C GLN A 294 17.61 -15.11 1.43
N LEU A 295 16.55 -14.80 2.18
CA LEU A 295 16.41 -13.59 2.99
C LEU A 295 16.79 -13.83 4.46
N SER A 296 17.54 -14.89 4.76
CA SER A 296 17.93 -15.22 6.13
C SER A 296 18.73 -14.09 6.79
N PHE A 297 18.48 -13.90 8.09
CA PHE A 297 19.17 -12.94 8.93
C PHE A 297 20.36 -13.63 9.61
N VAL A 298 21.53 -13.02 9.55
CA VAL A 298 22.77 -13.62 10.03
C VAL A 298 23.32 -12.95 11.27
N GLY A 299 23.95 -13.74 12.15
CA GLY A 299 24.78 -13.24 13.24
C GLY A 299 24.07 -12.28 14.19
N SER A 300 24.57 -11.06 14.26
CA SER A 300 24.15 -9.98 15.17
C SER A 300 23.02 -9.11 14.63
N ASP A 301 22.43 -9.44 13.48
CA ASP A 301 21.34 -8.66 12.90
C ASP A 301 20.14 -8.61 13.85
N LEU A 302 19.85 -7.42 14.38
CA LEU A 302 18.79 -7.20 15.37
C LEU A 302 17.39 -7.50 14.81
N ARG A 303 17.23 -7.44 13.49
CA ARG A 303 15.95 -7.72 12.81
C ARG A 303 15.55 -9.18 12.98
N LYS A 304 16.51 -10.09 13.16
CA LYS A 304 16.22 -11.52 13.30
C LYS A 304 15.23 -11.80 14.44
N ALA A 305 15.37 -11.13 15.57
CA ALA A 305 14.50 -11.34 16.73
C ALA A 305 13.07 -10.82 16.52
N SER A 306 12.89 -9.85 15.61
CA SER A 306 11.62 -9.16 15.39
C SER A 306 10.93 -9.56 14.12
N PHE A 307 11.69 -9.89 13.04
CA PHE A 307 11.14 -10.08 11.70
C PHE A 307 10.85 -11.54 11.38
N VAL A 308 11.52 -12.48 12.07
CA VAL A 308 11.28 -13.92 11.89
C VAL A 308 10.99 -14.59 13.22
N TYR A 309 10.27 -15.70 13.13
CA TYR A 309 9.92 -16.54 14.25
C TYR A 309 10.37 -17.98 13.96
N PRO A 310 11.31 -18.54 14.77
CA PRO A 310 11.73 -19.91 14.60
C PRO A 310 10.61 -20.87 15.03
N PHE A 311 10.29 -21.80 14.16
CA PHE A 311 9.28 -22.81 14.40
C PHE A 311 9.75 -24.19 13.99
N MET A 312 9.52 -25.18 14.85
CA MET A 312 9.84 -26.59 14.58
C MET A 312 8.68 -27.23 13.83
N MET A 313 8.90 -27.63 12.58
CA MET A 313 7.92 -28.35 11.77
C MET A 313 8.52 -29.63 11.23
N ASN A 314 7.90 -30.75 11.52
CA ASN A 314 8.37 -32.07 11.06
C ASN A 314 9.86 -32.34 11.34
N GLY A 315 10.35 -32.00 12.53
CA GLY A 315 11.73 -32.21 12.95
C GLY A 315 12.76 -31.26 12.35
N SER A 316 12.32 -30.22 11.64
CA SER A 316 13.19 -29.23 11.04
C SER A 316 12.77 -27.80 11.44
N ASN A 317 13.76 -26.97 11.78
CA ASN A 317 13.51 -25.56 12.04
C ASN A 317 13.12 -24.83 10.76
N ARG A 318 12.10 -23.98 10.89
CA ARG A 318 11.62 -23.05 9.86
C ARG A 318 11.65 -21.65 10.42
N GLU A 319 11.87 -20.66 9.57
CA GLU A 319 11.71 -19.26 9.93
C GLU A 319 10.39 -18.75 9.33
N LEU A 320 9.39 -18.55 10.19
CA LEU A 320 8.11 -17.96 9.83
C LEU A 320 8.19 -16.46 9.96
N LEU A 321 7.25 -15.74 9.34
CA LEU A 321 7.18 -14.29 9.48
C LEU A 321 6.94 -13.92 10.96
N GLY A 322 7.88 -13.20 11.54
CA GLY A 322 7.83 -12.77 12.93
C GLY A 322 7.27 -11.36 13.12
N LYS A 323 7.20 -10.57 12.04
CA LYS A 323 6.53 -9.27 12.03
C LYS A 323 5.07 -9.42 12.45
N TYR A 324 4.48 -8.35 12.85
CA TYR A 324 3.10 -8.33 13.33
C TYR A 324 2.98 -9.07 14.68
N ASN A 325 2.08 -10.01 14.84
CA ASN A 325 1.80 -10.68 16.13
C ASN A 325 3.00 -11.39 16.79
N ARG A 326 4.01 -11.73 15.99
CA ARG A 326 5.12 -12.59 16.45
C ARG A 326 6.27 -11.82 17.02
N CYS A 327 6.45 -10.60 16.61
CA CYS A 327 7.50 -9.72 17.14
C CYS A 327 7.38 -9.51 18.64
N ASN A 328 6.19 -9.72 19.15
CA ASN A 328 5.85 -9.51 20.52
C ASN A 328 5.48 -10.85 21.15
N LYS A 329 6.36 -11.44 21.91
CA LYS A 329 6.14 -12.71 22.65
C LYS A 329 4.92 -12.67 23.61
N GLN A 330 4.15 -11.59 23.61
CA GLN A 330 3.07 -11.31 24.56
C GLN A 330 1.66 -11.43 23.97
N ASN A 331 1.44 -12.07 22.83
CA ASN A 331 0.12 -12.20 22.18
C ASN A 331 -0.58 -10.87 21.85
N GLN A 332 0.16 -9.80 21.65
CA GLN A 332 -0.44 -8.52 21.24
C GLN A 332 -0.81 -8.56 19.76
N SER A 333 -2.00 -8.08 19.47
CA SER A 333 -2.46 -7.91 18.09
C SER A 333 -1.62 -6.87 17.37
N THR A 334 -1.37 -7.09 16.09
CA THR A 334 -0.84 -6.07 15.21
C THR A 334 -1.85 -4.94 15.11
N SER A 335 -1.40 -3.72 15.43
CA SER A 335 -2.25 -2.54 15.42
C SER A 335 -2.04 -1.68 14.18
N TYR A 336 -0.91 -1.86 13.48
CA TYR A 336 -0.51 -1.00 12.38
C TYR A 336 0.06 -1.79 11.21
N ILE A 337 -0.26 -1.34 10.01
CA ILE A 337 0.35 -1.77 8.75
C ILE A 337 1.31 -0.67 8.34
N ASN A 338 2.61 -0.95 8.40
CA ASN A 338 3.64 0.06 8.18
C ASN A 338 3.89 0.25 6.68
N THR A 339 3.32 1.30 6.13
CA THR A 339 3.49 1.68 4.73
C THR A 339 4.76 2.50 4.53
N MET A 340 5.13 3.35 5.49
CA MET A 340 6.29 4.26 5.40
C MET A 340 7.05 4.29 6.72
N ARG A 341 8.36 4.13 6.63
CA ARG A 341 9.25 4.17 7.80
C ARG A 341 10.66 4.62 7.41
N TYR A 342 11.45 5.10 8.36
CA TYR A 342 12.77 5.68 8.10
C TYR A 342 13.73 4.73 7.38
N ALA A 343 13.70 3.44 7.69
CA ALA A 343 14.48 2.44 6.94
C ALA A 343 14.19 2.51 5.42
N GLY A 344 12.94 2.70 5.02
CA GLY A 344 12.57 2.87 3.61
C GLY A 344 13.25 4.09 2.98
N ALA A 345 13.28 5.22 3.67
CA ALA A 345 13.98 6.41 3.20
C ALA A 345 15.49 6.17 3.07
N CYS A 346 16.12 5.45 4.03
CA CYS A 346 17.53 5.07 3.95
C CYS A 346 17.81 4.27 2.65
N PHE A 347 17.00 3.26 2.36
CA PHE A 347 17.19 2.43 1.16
C PHE A 347 16.93 3.20 -0.14
N ILE A 348 15.89 4.06 -0.18
CA ILE A 348 15.59 4.91 -1.34
C ILE A 348 16.79 5.81 -1.66
N VAL A 349 17.31 6.51 -0.67
CA VAL A 349 18.43 7.47 -0.84
C VAL A 349 19.73 6.75 -1.17
N ALA A 350 20.04 5.64 -0.46
CA ALA A 350 21.27 4.87 -0.72
C ALA A 350 21.26 4.27 -2.14
N GLU A 351 20.14 3.70 -2.60
CA GLU A 351 20.02 3.23 -3.96
C GLU A 351 20.19 4.38 -4.97
N ALA A 352 19.54 5.52 -4.73
CA ALA A 352 19.62 6.67 -5.62
C ALA A 352 21.06 7.21 -5.74
N TYR A 353 21.84 7.24 -4.65
CA TYR A 353 23.25 7.57 -4.70
C TYR A 353 24.05 6.57 -5.57
N CYS A 354 23.84 5.27 -5.38
CA CYS A 354 24.48 4.25 -6.25
C CYS A 354 24.12 4.44 -7.72
N ARG A 355 22.85 4.69 -8.03
CA ARG A 355 22.37 4.91 -9.40
C ARG A 355 23.00 6.16 -10.04
N LYS A 356 23.37 7.15 -9.23
CA LYS A 356 24.13 8.33 -9.69
C LYS A 356 25.62 8.13 -9.75
N GLY A 357 26.15 7.00 -9.29
CA GLY A 357 27.57 6.72 -9.21
C GLY A 357 28.28 7.29 -7.97
N ASP A 358 27.53 7.85 -7.01
CA ASP A 358 28.11 8.34 -5.74
C ASP A 358 28.15 7.20 -4.71
N THR A 359 29.08 6.27 -4.95
CA THR A 359 29.30 5.08 -4.12
C THR A 359 29.63 5.45 -2.68
N GLU A 360 30.37 6.53 -2.45
CA GLU A 360 30.82 6.90 -1.12
C GLU A 360 29.67 7.47 -0.26
N ALA A 361 28.80 8.29 -0.85
CA ALA A 361 27.59 8.77 -0.15
C ALA A 361 26.64 7.62 0.16
N ALA A 362 26.41 6.72 -0.81
CA ALA A 362 25.61 5.52 -0.60
C ALA A 362 26.15 4.65 0.52
N ARG A 363 27.47 4.38 0.50
CA ARG A 363 28.15 3.55 1.50
C ARG A 363 28.07 4.14 2.90
N ARG A 364 28.31 5.45 3.05
CA ARG A 364 28.22 6.12 4.36
C ARG A 364 26.81 6.01 4.94
N LEU A 365 25.78 6.28 4.12
CA LEU A 365 24.40 6.24 4.57
C LEU A 365 23.99 4.83 4.98
N ILE A 366 24.22 3.84 4.13
CA ILE A 366 23.75 2.48 4.41
C ILE A 366 24.56 1.81 5.51
N ASN A 367 25.87 2.08 5.63
CA ASN A 367 26.70 1.59 6.72
C ASN A 367 26.24 2.14 8.08
N HIS A 368 25.85 3.42 8.13
CA HIS A 368 25.25 3.97 9.35
C HIS A 368 23.99 3.19 9.77
N TYR A 369 23.09 2.93 8.84
CA TYR A 369 21.91 2.12 9.09
C TYR A 369 22.29 0.68 9.52
N TRP A 370 23.18 0.01 8.78
CA TRP A 370 23.63 -1.34 9.09
C TRP A 370 24.32 -1.44 10.46
N HIS A 371 25.12 -0.44 10.80
CA HIS A 371 25.73 -0.35 12.13
C HIS A 371 24.66 -0.35 13.24
N CYS A 372 23.62 0.47 13.11
CA CYS A 372 22.53 0.55 14.09
C CYS A 372 21.78 -0.77 14.29
N ILE A 373 21.65 -1.59 13.25
CA ILE A 373 20.96 -2.89 13.31
C ILE A 373 21.89 -4.08 13.48
N GLY A 374 23.18 -3.87 13.69
CA GLY A 374 24.17 -4.93 13.94
C GLY A 374 24.57 -5.73 12.70
N VAL A 375 24.41 -5.17 11.50
CA VAL A 375 24.86 -5.74 10.23
C VAL A 375 26.27 -5.25 9.91
N ALA A 376 27.08 -6.10 9.30
CA ALA A 376 28.44 -5.76 8.90
C ALA A 376 28.47 -4.64 7.85
N GLU A 377 29.35 -3.67 8.04
CA GLU A 377 29.53 -2.55 7.13
C GLU A 377 30.19 -2.97 5.81
N ALA A 378 29.80 -2.34 4.72
CA ALA A 378 30.48 -2.48 3.42
C ALA A 378 31.87 -1.83 3.47
N PRO A 379 32.93 -2.51 2.98
CA PRO A 379 34.28 -1.97 2.99
C PRO A 379 34.43 -0.76 2.05
N SER A 380 35.41 0.10 2.32
CA SER A 380 35.70 1.27 1.48
C SER A 380 36.11 0.93 0.05
N THR A 381 36.55 -0.30 -0.17
CA THR A 381 36.97 -0.82 -1.49
C THR A 381 35.84 -1.41 -2.33
N ILE A 382 34.62 -1.44 -1.83
CA ILE A 382 33.49 -2.03 -2.54
C ILE A 382 33.19 -1.27 -3.83
N SER A 383 32.93 -1.98 -4.90
CA SER A 383 32.50 -1.37 -6.15
C SER A 383 31.05 -0.87 -6.06
N ASN A 384 30.69 0.11 -6.90
CA ASN A 384 29.33 0.66 -6.91
C ASN A 384 28.26 -0.40 -7.19
N GLN A 385 28.54 -1.33 -8.14
CA GLN A 385 27.62 -2.39 -8.47
C GLN A 385 27.43 -3.41 -7.35
N GLU A 386 28.52 -3.78 -6.67
CA GLU A 386 28.43 -4.69 -5.52
C GLU A 386 27.66 -4.04 -4.37
N LEU A 387 27.91 -2.75 -4.08
CA LEU A 387 27.18 -2.02 -3.05
C LEU A 387 25.70 -1.93 -3.38
N LEU A 388 25.34 -1.60 -4.63
CA LEU A 388 23.95 -1.57 -5.08
C LEU A 388 23.27 -2.93 -4.89
N ASN A 389 23.95 -4.04 -5.24
CA ASN A 389 23.41 -5.38 -5.05
C ASN A 389 23.19 -5.72 -3.58
N LEU A 390 24.12 -5.31 -2.68
CA LEU A 390 23.96 -5.49 -1.25
C LEU A 390 22.77 -4.68 -0.70
N ILE A 391 22.63 -3.42 -1.12
CA ILE A 391 21.51 -2.55 -0.73
C ILE A 391 20.17 -3.17 -1.16
N LEU A 392 20.04 -3.60 -2.41
CA LEU A 392 18.81 -4.20 -2.93
C LEU A 392 18.47 -5.51 -2.22
N THR A 393 19.48 -6.36 -1.96
CA THR A 393 19.28 -7.62 -1.23
C THR A 393 18.87 -7.37 0.22
N ASP A 394 19.51 -6.41 0.89
CA ASP A 394 19.17 -6.10 2.27
C ASP A 394 17.83 -5.39 2.40
N LYS A 395 17.44 -4.57 1.40
CA LYS A 395 16.09 -4.02 1.31
C LYS A 395 15.02 -5.11 1.24
N GLN A 396 15.27 -6.21 0.51
CA GLN A 396 14.34 -7.34 0.50
C GLN A 396 14.18 -7.97 1.88
N ARG A 397 15.27 -8.11 2.65
CA ARG A 397 15.19 -8.59 4.05
C ARG A 397 14.39 -7.62 4.92
N GLU A 398 14.67 -6.32 4.79
CA GLU A 398 14.02 -5.27 5.56
C GLU A 398 12.50 -5.28 5.37
N PHE A 399 12.04 -5.47 4.15
CA PHE A 399 10.62 -5.38 3.80
C PHE A 399 9.93 -6.73 3.60
N VAL A 400 10.54 -7.83 4.06
CA VAL A 400 9.92 -9.15 3.99
C VAL A 400 8.54 -9.15 4.65
N GLY A 401 7.52 -9.60 3.93
CA GLY A 401 6.14 -9.66 4.41
C GLY A 401 5.38 -8.31 4.40
N GLU A 402 5.95 -7.25 3.79
CA GLU A 402 5.31 -5.93 3.70
C GLU A 402 4.81 -5.60 2.29
N GLY A 403 4.91 -6.53 1.34
CA GLY A 403 4.42 -6.34 -0.04
C GLY A 403 5.29 -5.43 -0.91
N VAL A 404 6.41 -4.92 -0.39
CA VAL A 404 7.29 -3.96 -1.09
C VAL A 404 8.14 -4.64 -2.17
N ASN A 405 8.61 -5.86 -1.89
CA ASN A 405 9.62 -6.53 -2.71
C ASN A 405 9.15 -6.83 -4.13
N PHE A 406 7.86 -7.11 -4.34
CA PHE A 406 7.31 -7.29 -5.69
C PHE A 406 7.58 -6.07 -6.59
N PHE A 407 7.35 -4.87 -6.09
CA PHE A 407 7.53 -3.63 -6.85
C PHE A 407 9.01 -3.32 -7.10
N ASP A 408 9.87 -3.60 -6.14
CA ASP A 408 11.32 -3.44 -6.30
C ASP A 408 11.89 -4.44 -7.31
N LEU A 409 11.49 -5.70 -7.25
CA LEU A 409 11.90 -6.73 -8.21
C LEU A 409 11.45 -6.38 -9.64
N LYS A 410 10.22 -5.88 -9.80
CA LYS A 410 9.69 -5.43 -11.09
C LYS A 410 10.51 -4.28 -11.67
N ARG A 411 10.71 -3.18 -10.91
CA ARG A 411 11.39 -1.98 -11.41
C ARG A 411 12.90 -2.15 -11.59
N THR A 412 13.52 -3.14 -10.92
CA THR A 412 14.95 -3.41 -11.04
C THR A 412 15.27 -4.53 -12.03
N HIS A 413 14.26 -5.06 -12.72
CA HIS A 413 14.39 -6.18 -13.66
C HIS A 413 15.15 -7.36 -13.04
N ALA A 414 14.74 -7.74 -11.84
CA ALA A 414 15.41 -8.79 -11.07
C ALA A 414 15.53 -10.09 -11.88
N ALA A 415 16.54 -10.88 -11.57
CA ALA A 415 16.74 -12.19 -12.18
C ALA A 415 15.50 -13.08 -11.98
N ALA A 416 15.31 -14.05 -12.89
CA ALA A 416 14.16 -14.94 -12.89
C ALA A 416 13.90 -15.57 -11.52
N LEU A 417 12.66 -15.45 -11.03
CA LEU A 417 12.22 -16.04 -9.77
C LEU A 417 11.94 -17.52 -9.97
N LYS A 418 12.55 -18.37 -9.16
CA LYS A 418 12.31 -19.81 -9.16
C LYS A 418 11.27 -20.16 -8.10
N ARG A 419 10.17 -20.78 -8.52
CA ARG A 419 9.05 -21.16 -7.66
C ARG A 419 8.97 -22.67 -7.49
N GLN A 420 8.57 -23.10 -6.32
CA GLN A 420 8.34 -24.49 -5.96
C GLN A 420 6.83 -24.73 -5.76
N SER A 421 6.30 -25.88 -6.20
CA SER A 421 4.88 -26.19 -6.03
C SER A 421 4.52 -26.51 -4.58
N GLN A 422 5.47 -27.01 -3.81
CA GLN A 422 5.36 -27.31 -2.39
C GLN A 422 6.75 -27.51 -1.78
N TRP A 423 6.81 -27.56 -0.46
CA TRP A 423 8.06 -27.73 0.27
C TRP A 423 8.84 -28.97 -0.18
N GLY A 424 10.13 -28.79 -0.43
CA GLY A 424 11.06 -29.86 -0.80
C GLY A 424 10.98 -30.33 -2.24
N ASN A 425 10.07 -29.81 -3.05
CA ASN A 425 9.98 -30.15 -4.46
C ASN A 425 10.93 -29.31 -5.33
N SER A 426 11.22 -29.85 -6.51
CA SER A 426 11.95 -29.13 -7.54
C SER A 426 11.18 -27.87 -7.99
N THR A 427 11.90 -26.92 -8.57
CA THR A 427 11.29 -25.72 -9.19
C THR A 427 10.29 -26.16 -10.25
N THR A 428 9.06 -25.66 -10.13
CA THR A 428 7.96 -25.97 -11.07
C THR A 428 7.66 -24.81 -12.01
N THR A 429 7.94 -23.58 -11.57
CA THR A 429 7.68 -22.36 -12.33
C THR A 429 8.90 -21.47 -12.24
N SER A 430 9.29 -20.87 -13.36
CA SER A 430 10.26 -19.78 -13.42
C SER A 430 9.58 -18.55 -13.99
N VAL A 431 9.68 -17.43 -13.28
CA VAL A 431 9.12 -16.14 -13.70
C VAL A 431 10.29 -15.29 -14.18
N ALA A 432 10.39 -15.07 -15.48
CA ALA A 432 11.43 -14.24 -16.09
C ALA A 432 11.25 -12.75 -15.71
N SER A 433 12.33 -11.97 -15.86
CA SER A 433 12.28 -10.52 -15.59
C SER A 433 11.35 -9.75 -16.53
N ASP A 434 11.11 -10.30 -17.73
CA ASP A 434 10.23 -9.76 -18.77
C ASP A 434 8.87 -10.49 -18.86
N ASP A 435 8.53 -11.30 -17.86
CA ASP A 435 7.23 -11.98 -17.80
C ASP A 435 6.09 -10.95 -17.76
N TYR A 436 5.11 -11.11 -18.65
CA TYR A 436 3.99 -10.15 -18.75
C TYR A 436 3.19 -10.00 -17.45
N ARG A 437 3.18 -11.01 -16.59
CA ARG A 437 2.43 -11.03 -15.32
C ARG A 437 2.99 -10.07 -14.26
N TRP A 438 4.18 -9.51 -14.45
CA TRP A 438 4.63 -8.37 -13.65
C TRP A 438 3.71 -7.15 -13.76
N THR A 439 2.94 -7.08 -14.84
CA THR A 439 1.95 -6.03 -15.06
C THR A 439 0.56 -6.66 -15.06
N PHE A 440 -0.29 -6.29 -14.11
CA PHE A 440 -1.60 -6.89 -13.93
C PHE A 440 -2.55 -6.56 -15.08
N PRO A 441 -3.55 -7.43 -15.36
CA PRO A 441 -4.55 -7.16 -16.38
C PRO A 441 -5.46 -6.00 -15.99
N ILE A 442 -5.86 -5.19 -16.98
CA ILE A 442 -6.93 -4.21 -16.79
C ILE A 442 -8.24 -4.99 -16.62
N PRO A 443 -9.05 -4.67 -15.59
CA PRO A 443 -10.29 -5.39 -15.33
C PRO A 443 -11.29 -5.31 -16.49
N VAL A 444 -11.99 -6.42 -16.74
CA VAL A 444 -13.02 -6.52 -17.80
C VAL A 444 -14.13 -5.50 -17.61
N SER A 445 -14.43 -5.10 -16.37
CA SER A 445 -15.43 -4.05 -16.08
C SER A 445 -15.12 -2.73 -16.79
N GLU A 446 -13.83 -2.39 -16.95
CA GLU A 446 -13.43 -1.14 -17.61
C GLU A 446 -13.78 -1.11 -19.09
N TYR A 447 -13.73 -2.24 -19.79
CA TYR A 447 -14.08 -2.30 -21.22
C TYR A 447 -15.55 -2.00 -21.51
N ARG A 448 -16.41 -2.07 -20.49
CA ARG A 448 -17.84 -1.73 -20.62
C ARG A 448 -18.10 -0.24 -20.63
N PHE A 449 -17.23 0.53 -19.99
CA PHE A 449 -17.46 1.95 -19.73
C PHE A 449 -16.38 2.83 -20.36
N ASN A 450 -15.19 2.30 -20.59
CA ASN A 450 -14.05 3.02 -21.13
C ASN A 450 -13.44 2.27 -22.32
N LYS A 451 -12.93 3.01 -23.30
CA LYS A 451 -12.13 2.45 -24.40
C LYS A 451 -10.68 2.31 -23.95
N VAL A 452 -10.42 1.35 -23.06
CA VAL A 452 -9.09 1.10 -22.53
C VAL A 452 -8.41 -0.06 -23.24
N GLU A 453 -7.09 0.05 -23.40
CA GLU A 453 -6.26 -1.00 -23.96
C GLU A 453 -5.80 -1.96 -22.86
N GLN A 454 -5.87 -3.28 -23.14
CA GLN A 454 -5.36 -4.31 -22.26
C GLN A 454 -3.84 -4.31 -22.22
N ASN A 455 -3.27 -4.69 -21.09
CA ASN A 455 -1.84 -4.91 -20.99
C ASN A 455 -1.40 -6.11 -21.83
N PRO A 456 -0.24 -6.02 -22.53
CA PRO A 456 0.28 -7.10 -23.36
C PRO A 456 0.38 -8.43 -22.60
N GLY A 457 0.10 -9.54 -23.29
CA GLY A 457 0.12 -10.89 -22.74
C GLY A 457 -1.17 -11.34 -22.05
N TRP A 458 -2.04 -10.41 -21.67
CA TRP A 458 -3.35 -10.72 -21.13
C TRP A 458 -4.42 -10.79 -22.21
N PRO A 459 -5.41 -11.69 -22.08
CA PRO A 459 -6.48 -11.79 -23.08
C PRO A 459 -7.28 -10.47 -23.15
N SER A 460 -7.52 -10.00 -24.36
CA SER A 460 -8.50 -8.95 -24.64
C SER A 460 -9.85 -9.63 -24.81
N ASN A 461 -10.78 -9.40 -23.91
CA ASN A 461 -12.14 -9.96 -23.99
C ASN A 461 -13.05 -9.07 -24.85
#